data_65ccaad3029b00d050929e18774045f5
#
_entry.id   65ccaad3029b00d050929e18774045f5
#
_cell.length_a   1.000
_cell.length_b   1.000
_cell.length_c   1.000
_cell.angle_alpha   90.00
_cell.angle_beta   90.00
_cell.angle_gamma   90.00
#
_symmetry.space_group_name_H-M   'P 1'
#
loop_
_entity.id
_entity.type
_entity.pdbx_description
1 polymer ?
#
loop_
_entity_poly.entity_id
_entity_poly.type
_entity_poly.pdbx_seq_one_letter_code
_entity_poly.pdbx_strand_id
1 'polypeptide(L)'
;GRQQFTGDRSIGTPDPGITAPKLMWLRKHEPGLMDRARMLMLTKDYVRLALTGEVATEPSDAGGTQLLDVATGRWDPGLCAAAGWNTAHLPPVLDSWAEAGRLRPDLLARWGMAGPVSVAAGAGDNMGSTLGAGGARPGDAVLTIGTSGVAYIVDAAFHPGPQRAILTSAHVVPQVFLSMGVVMSATATLDWVGQMTGRKVPELDAEATAFVAAHGPAAAPVFL
;
A
#
# COMPACT_ATOMS: atom_id res chain seq x y z
N GLY A 1 1.27 -18.30 14.80
CA GLY A 1 0.59 -17.17 14.16
C GLY A 1 1.35 -16.52 12.99
N ARG A 2 2.70 -16.32 13.08
CA ARG A 2 3.47 -15.70 11.98
C ARG A 2 3.48 -16.52 10.69
N GLN A 3 3.59 -17.84 10.78
CA GLN A 3 3.68 -18.74 9.61
C GLN A 3 2.41 -18.78 8.75
N GLN A 4 1.24 -18.40 9.28
CA GLN A 4 -0.03 -18.41 8.55
C GLN A 4 -0.15 -17.26 7.55
N PHE A 5 0.58 -16.15 7.77
CA PHE A 5 0.54 -14.96 6.90
C PHE A 5 1.75 -14.86 5.96
N THR A 6 2.72 -15.76 6.05
CA THR A 6 3.92 -15.79 5.20
C THR A 6 3.77 -16.70 3.98
N GLY A 7 2.56 -16.96 3.53
CA GLY A 7 2.30 -17.79 2.38
C GLY A 7 2.29 -17.03 1.05
N ASP A 8 2.10 -17.78 -0.03
CA ASP A 8 2.10 -17.32 -1.42
C ASP A 8 0.88 -16.45 -1.79
N ARG A 9 0.10 -15.98 -0.83
CA ARG A 9 -1.17 -15.29 -1.05
C ARG A 9 -1.21 -13.85 -0.56
N SER A 10 -0.39 -13.51 0.45
CA SER A 10 -0.41 -12.18 1.06
C SER A 10 0.70 -11.28 0.55
N ILE A 11 0.57 -9.99 0.78
CA ILE A 11 1.51 -8.93 0.39
C ILE A 11 2.96 -9.16 0.88
N GLY A 12 3.16 -9.88 1.97
CA GLY A 12 4.49 -10.13 2.54
C GLY A 12 4.44 -10.54 4.01
N THR A 13 5.53 -10.30 4.73
CA THR A 13 5.65 -10.64 6.15
C THR A 13 4.74 -9.77 7.01
N PRO A 14 4.08 -10.32 8.06
CA PRO A 14 3.27 -9.54 8.98
C PRO A 14 4.07 -8.45 9.69
N ASP A 15 3.56 -7.23 9.64
CA ASP A 15 4.09 -6.03 10.28
C ASP A 15 3.02 -5.39 11.16
N PRO A 16 3.36 -4.81 12.33
CA PRO A 16 2.39 -4.13 13.20
C PRO A 16 1.61 -2.99 12.52
N GLY A 17 2.15 -2.41 11.45
CA GLY A 17 1.49 -1.40 10.63
C GLY A 17 0.32 -1.94 9.81
N ILE A 18 0.26 -3.25 9.56
CA ILE A 18 -0.71 -3.93 8.69
C ILE A 18 -1.98 -4.32 9.47
N THR A 19 -3.10 -4.51 8.75
CA THR A 19 -4.42 -4.71 9.36
C THR A 19 -4.55 -6.03 10.12
N ALA A 20 -4.11 -7.16 9.54
CA ALA A 20 -4.29 -8.47 10.17
C ALA A 20 -3.66 -8.56 11.58
N PRO A 21 -2.40 -8.15 11.81
CA PRO A 21 -1.83 -8.09 13.16
C PRO A 21 -2.58 -7.17 14.12
N LYS A 22 -3.14 -6.06 13.65
CA LYS A 22 -3.98 -5.17 14.48
C LYS A 22 -5.27 -5.86 14.93
N LEU A 23 -5.92 -6.61 14.04
CA LEU A 23 -7.11 -7.40 14.40
C LEU A 23 -6.78 -8.47 15.44
N MET A 24 -5.65 -9.17 15.29
CA MET A 24 -5.18 -10.14 16.27
C MET A 24 -4.92 -9.49 17.64
N TRP A 25 -4.33 -8.31 17.65
CA TRP A 25 -4.10 -7.54 18.87
C TRP A 25 -5.43 -7.13 19.53
N LEU A 26 -6.37 -6.57 18.73
CA LEU A 26 -7.70 -6.19 19.20
C LEU A 26 -8.48 -7.40 19.74
N ARG A 27 -8.45 -8.54 19.06
CA ARG A 27 -9.09 -9.77 19.55
C ARG A 27 -8.58 -10.20 20.91
N LYS A 28 -7.27 -10.02 21.15
CA LYS A 28 -6.64 -10.39 22.43
C LYS A 28 -6.92 -9.38 23.54
N HIS A 29 -6.88 -8.09 23.24
CA HIS A 29 -6.88 -7.03 24.26
C HIS A 29 -8.24 -6.30 24.38
N GLU A 30 -9.05 -6.29 23.30
CA GLU A 30 -10.33 -5.59 23.20
C GLU A 30 -11.44 -6.51 22.63
N PRO A 31 -11.66 -7.71 23.22
CA PRO A 31 -12.59 -8.68 22.63
C PRO A 31 -14.02 -8.12 22.51
N GLY A 32 -14.48 -7.34 23.49
CA GLY A 32 -15.80 -6.74 23.47
C GLY A 32 -16.00 -5.71 22.33
N LEU A 33 -14.94 -5.04 21.88
CA LEU A 33 -14.96 -4.20 20.69
C LEU A 33 -15.10 -5.06 19.42
N MET A 34 -14.29 -6.11 19.33
CA MET A 34 -14.32 -7.03 18.18
C MET A 34 -15.69 -7.72 18.01
N ASP A 35 -16.34 -8.09 19.10
CA ASP A 35 -17.65 -8.74 19.06
C ASP A 35 -18.78 -7.80 18.60
N ARG A 36 -18.64 -6.49 18.81
CA ARG A 36 -19.57 -5.47 18.33
C ARG A 36 -19.29 -4.98 16.93
N ALA A 37 -18.07 -5.16 16.43
CA ALA A 37 -17.69 -4.72 15.09
C ALA A 37 -18.50 -5.44 14.01
N ARG A 38 -19.00 -4.70 13.03
CA ARG A 38 -19.90 -5.21 11.98
C ARG A 38 -19.31 -5.08 10.58
N MET A 39 -18.30 -4.24 10.42
CA MET A 39 -17.64 -4.02 9.14
C MET A 39 -16.20 -3.58 9.35
N LEU A 40 -15.28 -4.15 8.61
CA LEU A 40 -13.90 -3.70 8.50
C LEU A 40 -13.79 -2.86 7.22
N MET A 41 -13.32 -1.63 7.36
CA MET A 41 -13.08 -0.73 6.23
C MET A 41 -11.70 -0.10 6.33
N LEU A 42 -11.07 0.10 5.18
CA LEU A 42 -9.88 0.94 5.08
C LEU A 42 -10.28 2.42 5.12
N THR A 43 -9.33 3.29 5.37
CA THR A 43 -9.60 4.72 5.58
C THR A 43 -10.31 5.37 4.39
N LYS A 44 -9.85 5.08 3.16
CA LYS A 44 -10.51 5.60 1.95
C LYS A 44 -11.93 5.07 1.77
N ASP A 45 -12.17 3.81 2.16
CA ASP A 45 -13.49 3.17 2.04
C ASP A 45 -14.49 3.80 3.01
N TYR A 46 -14.04 4.17 4.21
CA TYR A 46 -14.86 4.91 5.16
C TYR A 46 -15.21 6.32 4.65
N VAL A 47 -14.25 7.02 4.04
CA VAL A 47 -14.51 8.32 3.40
C VAL A 47 -15.54 8.16 2.27
N ARG A 48 -15.38 7.14 1.42
CA ARG A 48 -16.36 6.86 0.35
C ARG A 48 -17.74 6.54 0.92
N LEU A 49 -17.85 5.72 1.98
CA LEU A 49 -19.11 5.47 2.67
C LEU A 49 -19.78 6.79 3.12
N ALA A 50 -19.02 7.71 3.70
CA ALA A 50 -19.53 9.02 4.11
C ALA A 50 -20.02 9.87 2.92
N LEU A 51 -19.36 9.74 1.76
CA LEU A 51 -19.69 10.46 0.54
C LEU A 51 -20.89 9.88 -0.21
N THR A 52 -21.02 8.56 -0.22
CA THR A 52 -21.98 7.84 -1.09
C THR A 52 -23.06 7.09 -0.34
N GLY A 53 -22.79 6.64 0.88
CA GLY A 53 -23.62 5.68 1.62
C GLY A 53 -23.33 4.21 1.26
N GLU A 54 -22.41 3.95 0.30
CA GLU A 54 -22.12 2.61 -0.20
C GLU A 54 -20.82 2.04 0.38
N VAL A 55 -20.86 0.73 0.65
CA VAL A 55 -19.70 -0.03 1.18
C VAL A 55 -19.06 -0.81 0.08
N ALA A 56 -17.79 -0.56 -0.16
CA ALA A 56 -16.95 -1.34 -1.09
C ALA A 56 -15.46 -1.19 -0.72
N THR A 57 -14.61 -1.95 -1.37
CA THR A 57 -13.15 -1.79 -1.40
C THR A 57 -12.62 -2.21 -2.78
N GLU A 58 -11.29 -2.23 -2.96
CA GLU A 58 -10.67 -2.66 -4.20
C GLU A 58 -9.32 -3.38 -3.91
N PRO A 59 -8.78 -4.18 -4.87
CA PRO A 59 -7.67 -5.08 -4.60
C PRO A 59 -6.37 -4.39 -4.18
N SER A 60 -6.07 -3.20 -4.71
CA SER A 60 -4.77 -2.55 -4.52
C SER A 60 -4.54 -2.13 -3.07
N ASP A 61 -5.57 -1.62 -2.39
CA ASP A 61 -5.52 -1.25 -0.97
C ASP A 61 -5.87 -2.44 -0.06
N ALA A 62 -6.88 -3.23 -0.44
CA ALA A 62 -7.31 -4.40 0.32
C ALA A 62 -6.20 -5.46 0.47
N GLY A 63 -5.29 -5.57 -0.52
CA GLY A 63 -4.10 -6.42 -0.44
C GLY A 63 -3.24 -6.09 0.78
N GLY A 64 -3.10 -4.81 1.11
CA GLY A 64 -2.37 -4.32 2.28
C GLY A 64 -2.96 -4.76 3.63
N THR A 65 -4.17 -5.31 3.65
CA THR A 65 -4.79 -5.83 4.90
C THR A 65 -4.19 -7.16 5.36
N GLN A 66 -3.57 -7.92 4.47
CA GLN A 66 -3.20 -9.35 4.65
C GLN A 66 -4.41 -10.26 4.91
N LEU A 67 -5.61 -9.87 4.47
CA LEU A 67 -6.83 -10.68 4.50
C LEU A 67 -7.28 -11.08 3.09
N LEU A 68 -6.72 -10.40 2.07
CA LEU A 68 -6.99 -10.64 0.67
C LEU A 68 -5.93 -11.58 0.07
N ASP A 69 -6.36 -12.52 -0.76
CA ASP A 69 -5.49 -13.23 -1.70
C ASP A 69 -5.16 -12.27 -2.85
N VAL A 70 -3.92 -11.80 -2.88
CA VAL A 70 -3.47 -10.79 -3.85
C VAL A 70 -3.53 -11.30 -5.29
N ALA A 71 -3.24 -12.59 -5.50
CA ALA A 71 -3.26 -13.18 -6.84
C ALA A 71 -4.66 -13.22 -7.45
N THR A 72 -5.68 -13.45 -6.61
CA THR A 72 -7.08 -13.59 -7.06
C THR A 72 -7.91 -12.34 -6.86
N GLY A 73 -7.43 -11.38 -6.06
CA GLY A 73 -8.17 -10.18 -5.68
C GLY A 73 -9.41 -10.46 -4.82
N ARG A 74 -9.42 -11.56 -4.07
CA ARG A 74 -10.56 -11.99 -3.24
C ARG A 74 -10.17 -12.14 -1.78
N TRP A 75 -11.11 -11.91 -0.89
CA TRP A 75 -10.91 -12.21 0.53
C TRP A 75 -10.59 -13.70 0.74
N ASP A 76 -9.53 -13.98 1.46
CA ASP A 76 -9.12 -15.36 1.79
C ASP A 76 -9.71 -15.77 3.16
N PRO A 77 -10.61 -16.77 3.21
CA PRO A 77 -11.22 -17.20 4.47
C PRO A 77 -10.20 -17.71 5.49
N GLY A 78 -9.08 -18.30 5.04
CA GLY A 78 -8.03 -18.80 5.91
C GLY A 78 -7.24 -17.66 6.57
N LEU A 79 -6.87 -16.63 5.80
CA LEU A 79 -6.21 -15.42 6.33
C LEU A 79 -7.15 -14.66 7.29
N CYS A 80 -8.43 -14.54 6.92
CA CYS A 80 -9.43 -13.90 7.79
C CYS A 80 -9.60 -14.66 9.11
N ALA A 81 -9.75 -15.97 9.07
CA ALA A 81 -9.85 -16.81 10.27
C ALA A 81 -8.60 -16.71 11.15
N ALA A 82 -7.40 -16.70 10.55
CA ALA A 82 -6.14 -16.54 11.25
C ALA A 82 -6.04 -15.19 11.97
N ALA A 83 -6.60 -14.12 11.38
CA ALA A 83 -6.70 -12.80 11.99
C ALA A 83 -7.85 -12.69 13.03
N GLY A 84 -8.68 -13.71 13.17
CA GLY A 84 -9.86 -13.71 14.05
C GLY A 84 -10.99 -12.83 13.52
N TRP A 85 -11.11 -12.68 12.19
CA TRP A 85 -12.15 -11.87 11.55
C TRP A 85 -13.09 -12.71 10.69
N ASN A 86 -14.37 -12.33 10.66
CA ASN A 86 -15.39 -12.99 9.84
C ASN A 86 -15.46 -12.33 8.46
N THR A 87 -15.35 -13.13 7.40
CA THR A 87 -15.45 -12.66 6.02
C THR A 87 -16.78 -11.98 5.69
N ALA A 88 -17.87 -12.34 6.38
CA ALA A 88 -19.17 -11.67 6.23
C ALA A 88 -19.17 -10.19 6.66
N HIS A 89 -18.14 -9.76 7.39
CA HIS A 89 -17.95 -8.38 7.84
C HIS A 89 -16.85 -7.67 7.03
N LEU A 90 -16.63 -8.09 5.80
CA LEU A 90 -15.73 -7.45 4.85
C LEU A 90 -16.53 -6.83 3.70
N PRO A 91 -16.08 -5.69 3.15
CA PRO A 91 -16.75 -5.05 2.02
C PRO A 91 -16.62 -5.89 0.74
N PRO A 92 -17.55 -5.78 -0.21
CA PRO A 92 -17.35 -6.32 -1.55
C PRO A 92 -16.13 -5.69 -2.20
N VAL A 93 -15.37 -6.50 -2.95
CA VAL A 93 -14.18 -6.05 -3.69
C VAL A 93 -14.61 -5.75 -5.12
N LEU A 94 -14.39 -4.52 -5.56
CA LEU A 94 -14.68 -4.03 -6.90
C LEU A 94 -13.38 -3.74 -7.64
N ASP A 95 -13.43 -3.60 -8.96
CA ASP A 95 -12.29 -3.05 -9.69
C ASP A 95 -12.04 -1.60 -9.28
N SER A 96 -10.78 -1.18 -9.25
CA SER A 96 -10.36 0.15 -8.75
C SER A 96 -11.08 1.33 -9.43
N TRP A 97 -11.40 1.23 -10.72
CA TRP A 97 -12.12 2.25 -11.50
C TRP A 97 -13.64 2.06 -11.53
N ALA A 98 -14.16 0.96 -10.98
CA ALA A 98 -15.60 0.70 -10.97
C ALA A 98 -16.33 1.79 -10.17
N GLU A 99 -17.55 2.16 -10.61
CA GLU A 99 -18.42 3.00 -9.82
C GLU A 99 -18.81 2.25 -8.53
N ALA A 100 -18.36 2.76 -7.40
CA ALA A 100 -18.61 2.21 -6.07
C ALA A 100 -19.64 3.04 -5.30
N GLY A 101 -20.38 3.85 -5.99
CA GLY A 101 -21.47 4.66 -5.49
C GLY A 101 -21.54 6.04 -6.16
N ARG A 102 -22.57 6.79 -5.81
CA ARG A 102 -22.77 8.18 -6.27
C ARG A 102 -22.78 9.12 -5.09
N LEU A 103 -22.25 10.31 -5.30
CA LEU A 103 -22.25 11.35 -4.29
C LEU A 103 -23.68 11.61 -3.80
N ARG A 104 -23.86 11.64 -2.50
CA ARG A 104 -25.16 11.83 -1.85
C ARG A 104 -25.80 13.17 -2.25
N PRO A 105 -27.13 13.22 -2.46
CA PRO A 105 -27.82 14.43 -2.88
C PRO A 105 -27.61 15.65 -1.98
N ASP A 106 -27.50 15.44 -0.66
CA ASP A 106 -27.24 16.50 0.32
C ASP A 106 -25.87 17.14 0.13
N LEU A 107 -24.86 16.33 -0.24
CA LEU A 107 -23.51 16.81 -0.54
C LEU A 107 -23.44 17.52 -1.89
N LEU A 108 -24.13 17.00 -2.91
CA LEU A 108 -24.27 17.67 -4.20
C LEU A 108 -24.84 19.09 -4.03
N ALA A 109 -25.93 19.20 -3.28
CA ALA A 109 -26.57 20.50 -3.01
C ALA A 109 -25.67 21.44 -2.22
N ARG A 110 -24.99 20.91 -1.18
CA ARG A 110 -24.07 21.67 -0.31
C ARG A 110 -22.88 22.24 -1.09
N TRP A 111 -22.38 21.51 -2.08
CA TRP A 111 -21.21 21.90 -2.88
C TRP A 111 -21.57 22.57 -4.20
N GLY A 112 -22.87 22.81 -4.46
CA GLY A 112 -23.35 23.48 -5.67
C GLY A 112 -23.08 22.69 -6.95
N MET A 113 -23.03 21.36 -6.88
CA MET A 113 -22.75 20.50 -8.03
C MET A 113 -24.04 20.22 -8.82
N ALA A 114 -23.98 20.44 -10.13
CA ALA A 114 -25.15 20.34 -11.01
C ALA A 114 -25.25 18.96 -11.69
N GLY A 115 -25.46 17.90 -10.96
CA GLY A 115 -25.67 16.58 -11.55
C GLY A 115 -25.05 15.44 -10.77
N PRO A 116 -25.33 14.19 -11.13
CA PRO A 116 -24.80 13.04 -10.45
C PRO A 116 -23.29 12.95 -10.63
N VAL A 117 -22.58 12.68 -9.54
CA VAL A 117 -21.14 12.46 -9.53
C VAL A 117 -20.88 11.02 -9.12
N SER A 118 -20.26 10.26 -10.01
CA SER A 118 -19.79 8.89 -9.72
C SER A 118 -18.55 8.92 -8.86
N VAL A 119 -18.48 8.01 -7.88
CA VAL A 119 -17.32 7.83 -7.01
C VAL A 119 -16.75 6.44 -7.28
N ALA A 120 -15.50 6.37 -7.71
CA ALA A 120 -14.82 5.11 -7.98
C ALA A 120 -14.47 4.35 -6.68
N ALA A 121 -14.20 3.04 -6.81
CA ALA A 121 -13.70 2.24 -5.70
C ALA A 121 -12.36 2.79 -5.17
N GLY A 122 -11.54 3.36 -6.03
CA GLY A 122 -10.33 4.08 -5.67
C GLY A 122 -9.06 3.26 -5.79
N ALA A 123 -8.05 3.62 -5.01
CA ALA A 123 -6.75 2.95 -5.03
C ALA A 123 -6.07 3.05 -3.66
N GLY A 124 -5.18 2.11 -3.36
CA GLY A 124 -4.16 2.31 -2.35
C GLY A 124 -3.23 3.48 -2.77
N ASP A 125 -2.73 4.22 -1.80
CA ASP A 125 -1.94 5.44 -2.03
C ASP A 125 -0.69 5.19 -2.90
N ASN A 126 0.07 4.15 -2.60
CA ASN A 126 1.26 3.77 -3.33
C ASN A 126 0.94 3.34 -4.78
N MET A 127 -0.15 2.58 -4.98
CA MET A 127 -0.57 2.11 -6.30
C MET A 127 -1.12 3.25 -7.14
N GLY A 128 -1.89 4.14 -6.53
CA GLY A 128 -2.38 5.36 -7.18
C GLY A 128 -1.23 6.30 -7.56
N SER A 129 -0.25 6.48 -6.67
CA SER A 129 0.94 7.30 -6.94
C SER A 129 1.81 6.70 -8.05
N THR A 130 1.98 5.37 -8.06
CA THR A 130 2.73 4.66 -9.10
C THR A 130 2.07 4.85 -10.46
N LEU A 131 0.75 4.68 -10.55
CA LEU A 131 -0.02 4.93 -11.77
C LEU A 131 0.12 6.39 -12.22
N GLY A 132 -0.02 7.34 -11.28
CA GLY A 132 0.12 8.78 -11.55
C GLY A 132 1.51 9.18 -12.04
N ALA A 133 2.56 8.46 -11.64
CA ALA A 133 3.92 8.64 -12.13
C ALA A 133 4.20 7.92 -13.47
N GLY A 134 3.20 7.27 -14.07
CA GLY A 134 3.31 6.58 -15.35
C GLY A 134 3.62 5.08 -15.26
N GLY A 135 3.76 4.52 -14.06
CA GLY A 135 3.95 3.08 -13.84
C GLY A 135 2.64 2.32 -14.03
N ALA A 136 2.35 1.88 -15.24
CA ALA A 136 1.09 1.22 -15.61
C ALA A 136 1.28 -0.12 -16.34
N ARG A 137 2.44 -0.37 -16.93
CA ARG A 137 2.69 -1.53 -17.78
C ARG A 137 3.76 -2.42 -17.15
N PRO A 138 3.64 -3.74 -17.27
CA PRO A 138 4.72 -4.64 -16.86
C PRO A 138 6.07 -4.21 -17.42
N GLY A 139 7.07 -4.10 -16.55
CA GLY A 139 8.40 -3.59 -16.84
C GLY A 139 8.62 -2.11 -16.53
N ASP A 140 7.56 -1.34 -16.29
CA ASP A 140 7.71 0.03 -15.78
C ASP A 140 8.30 -0.01 -14.36
N ALA A 141 9.15 0.96 -14.06
CA ALA A 141 9.73 1.16 -12.73
C ALA A 141 9.50 2.59 -12.26
N VAL A 142 9.13 2.74 -11.00
CA VAL A 142 8.96 4.03 -10.36
C VAL A 142 9.79 4.08 -9.09
N LEU A 143 10.55 5.15 -8.91
CA LEU A 143 11.35 5.39 -7.72
C LEU A 143 10.81 6.63 -6.99
N THR A 144 10.44 6.45 -5.74
CA THR A 144 10.06 7.54 -4.85
C THR A 144 11.15 7.73 -3.81
N ILE A 145 11.70 8.94 -3.73
CA ILE A 145 12.75 9.29 -2.77
C ILE A 145 12.28 10.47 -1.92
N GLY A 146 12.17 10.22 -0.64
CA GLY A 146 11.90 11.20 0.40
C GLY A 146 12.76 10.88 1.61
N THR A 147 12.28 11.11 2.83
CA THR A 147 12.94 10.67 4.07
C THR A 147 13.22 9.16 4.02
N SER A 148 12.25 8.37 3.55
CA SER A 148 12.39 6.98 3.13
C SER A 148 12.39 6.88 1.60
N GLY A 149 12.81 5.73 1.06
CA GLY A 149 12.80 5.45 -0.38
C GLY A 149 11.99 4.20 -0.70
N VAL A 150 11.29 4.20 -1.83
CA VAL A 150 10.57 3.03 -2.32
C VAL A 150 10.84 2.88 -3.82
N ALA A 151 11.27 1.70 -4.20
CA ALA A 151 11.37 1.29 -5.60
C ALA A 151 10.19 0.38 -5.92
N TYR A 152 9.48 0.70 -6.98
CA TYR A 152 8.34 -0.06 -7.50
C TYR A 152 8.69 -0.63 -8.87
N ILE A 153 8.32 -1.89 -9.09
CA ILE A 153 8.36 -2.54 -10.38
C ILE A 153 6.97 -3.06 -10.69
N VAL A 154 6.46 -2.70 -11.87
CA VAL A 154 5.18 -3.20 -12.36
C VAL A 154 5.38 -4.57 -13.01
N ASP A 155 4.66 -5.57 -12.52
CA ASP A 155 4.80 -6.97 -12.91
C ASP A 155 3.54 -7.51 -13.60
N ALA A 156 3.72 -8.41 -14.57
CA ALA A 156 2.62 -9.12 -15.23
C ALA A 156 2.05 -10.27 -14.40
N ALA A 157 2.72 -10.68 -13.33
CA ALA A 157 2.32 -11.78 -12.47
C ALA A 157 2.61 -11.47 -11.00
N PHE A 158 1.86 -12.13 -10.12
CA PHE A 158 2.10 -12.07 -8.69
C PHE A 158 3.33 -12.89 -8.32
N HIS A 159 4.34 -12.23 -7.77
CA HIS A 159 5.59 -12.84 -7.34
C HIS A 159 5.77 -12.69 -5.83
N PRO A 160 5.15 -13.53 -5.01
CA PRO A 160 5.32 -13.44 -3.57
C PRO A 160 6.78 -13.68 -3.19
N GLY A 161 7.36 -12.76 -2.45
CA GLY A 161 8.77 -12.81 -2.07
C GLY A 161 9.02 -12.55 -0.58
N PRO A 162 8.33 -13.22 0.35
CA PRO A 162 8.42 -12.89 1.77
C PRO A 162 9.83 -13.04 2.36
N GLN A 163 10.67 -13.90 1.76
CA GLN A 163 12.06 -14.09 2.19
C GLN A 163 13.02 -13.04 1.61
N ARG A 164 12.57 -12.25 0.62
CA ARG A 164 13.40 -11.25 -0.06
C ARG A 164 13.13 -9.82 0.41
N ALA A 165 12.32 -9.64 1.44
CA ALA A 165 11.85 -8.34 1.91
C ALA A 165 11.16 -7.50 0.78
N ILE A 166 10.62 -8.18 -0.23
CA ILE A 166 9.83 -7.57 -1.30
C ILE A 166 8.36 -7.73 -0.96
N LEU A 167 7.65 -6.63 -0.98
CA LEU A 167 6.19 -6.61 -0.86
C LEU A 167 5.60 -6.66 -2.26
N THR A 168 4.66 -7.58 -2.51
CA THR A 168 3.95 -7.64 -3.79
C THR A 168 2.46 -7.43 -3.57
N SER A 169 1.88 -6.46 -4.27
CA SER A 169 0.48 -6.07 -4.17
C SER A 169 -0.21 -6.10 -5.53
N ALA A 170 -1.55 -6.12 -5.53
CA ALA A 170 -2.31 -5.85 -6.74
C ALA A 170 -2.12 -4.41 -7.16
N HIS A 171 -2.04 -4.15 -8.46
CA HIS A 171 -2.04 -2.82 -9.04
C HIS A 171 -3.48 -2.30 -9.26
N VAL A 172 -3.64 -1.00 -9.52
CA VAL A 172 -4.93 -0.40 -9.94
C VAL A 172 -5.37 -0.92 -11.31
N VAL A 173 -4.40 -1.25 -12.18
CA VAL A 173 -4.65 -1.88 -13.47
C VAL A 173 -4.92 -3.37 -13.24
N PRO A 174 -5.98 -3.96 -13.84
CA PRO A 174 -6.33 -5.35 -13.63
C PRO A 174 -5.24 -6.31 -14.07
N GLN A 175 -5.09 -7.40 -13.34
CA GLN A 175 -4.14 -8.47 -13.66
C GLN A 175 -2.68 -7.99 -13.76
N VAL A 176 -2.40 -6.84 -13.16
CA VAL A 176 -1.07 -6.27 -13.01
C VAL A 176 -0.76 -6.20 -11.53
N PHE A 177 0.49 -6.38 -11.19
CA PHE A 177 0.98 -6.41 -9.81
C PHE A 177 2.09 -5.38 -9.62
N LEU A 178 2.38 -5.07 -8.38
CA LEU A 178 3.40 -4.11 -8.01
C LEU A 178 4.33 -4.73 -6.98
N SER A 179 5.58 -4.96 -7.37
CA SER A 179 6.64 -5.38 -6.46
C SER A 179 7.33 -4.16 -5.87
N MET A 180 7.47 -4.11 -4.54
CA MET A 180 7.98 -2.95 -3.80
C MET A 180 9.17 -3.35 -2.94
N GLY A 181 10.28 -2.61 -3.09
CA GLY A 181 11.40 -2.61 -2.15
C GLY A 181 11.40 -1.29 -1.36
N VAL A 182 11.45 -1.36 -0.05
CA VAL A 182 11.37 -0.20 0.85
C VAL A 182 12.68 -0.01 1.59
N VAL A 183 13.21 1.22 1.57
CA VAL A 183 14.32 1.67 2.41
C VAL A 183 13.79 2.71 3.37
N MET A 184 13.88 2.42 4.68
CA MET A 184 13.31 3.29 5.72
C MET A 184 14.06 4.61 5.88
N SER A 185 15.30 4.69 5.42
CA SER A 185 16.15 5.86 5.53
C SER A 185 16.84 6.11 4.19
N ALA A 186 16.30 7.03 3.40
CA ALA A 186 16.87 7.48 2.13
C ALA A 186 17.52 8.86 2.30
N THR A 187 16.80 9.96 2.12
CA THR A 187 17.37 11.28 2.35
C THR A 187 17.72 11.55 3.82
N ALA A 188 17.05 10.88 4.77
CA ALA A 188 17.40 10.94 6.18
C ALA A 188 18.83 10.47 6.45
N THR A 189 19.38 9.58 5.63
CA THR A 189 20.79 9.15 5.71
C THR A 189 21.74 10.31 5.43
N LEU A 190 21.40 11.21 4.50
CA LEU A 190 22.23 12.38 4.21
C LEU A 190 22.33 13.34 5.41
N ASP A 191 21.20 13.56 6.11
CA ASP A 191 21.17 14.36 7.32
C ASP A 191 22.03 13.72 8.43
N TRP A 192 21.93 12.40 8.59
CA TRP A 192 22.73 11.66 9.54
C TRP A 192 24.24 11.72 9.22
N VAL A 193 24.63 11.54 7.96
CA VAL A 193 26.03 11.69 7.52
C VAL A 193 26.51 13.13 7.74
N GLY A 194 25.65 14.12 7.45
CA GLY A 194 25.95 15.53 7.71
C GLY A 194 26.26 15.80 9.18
N GLN A 195 25.44 15.25 10.09
CA GLN A 195 25.66 15.34 11.53
C GLN A 195 26.96 14.66 11.97
N MET A 196 27.25 13.46 11.46
CA MET A 196 28.48 12.72 11.78
C MET A 196 29.74 13.43 11.32
N THR A 197 29.69 14.04 10.13
CA THR A 197 30.87 14.67 9.51
C THR A 197 31.01 16.16 9.80
N GLY A 198 29.98 16.77 10.41
CA GLY A 198 29.91 18.22 10.59
C GLY A 198 29.76 19.01 9.30
N ARG A 199 29.37 18.34 8.19
CA ARG A 199 29.24 18.93 6.85
C ARG A 199 27.79 19.15 6.48
N LYS A 200 27.54 20.13 5.61
CA LYS A 200 26.19 20.40 5.08
C LYS A 200 25.85 19.44 3.95
N VAL A 201 24.58 19.04 3.84
CA VAL A 201 24.10 18.13 2.79
C VAL A 201 24.50 18.58 1.36
N PRO A 202 24.39 19.87 0.97
CA PRO A 202 24.83 20.30 -0.36
C PRO A 202 26.33 20.08 -0.63
N GLU A 203 27.18 20.15 0.39
CA GLU A 203 28.63 19.88 0.25
C GLU A 203 28.89 18.39 0.04
N LEU A 204 28.16 17.54 0.77
CA LEU A 204 28.23 16.09 0.63
C LEU A 204 27.74 15.65 -0.76
N ASP A 205 26.65 16.24 -1.24
CA ASP A 205 26.09 15.95 -2.56
C ASP A 205 27.05 16.35 -3.69
N ALA A 206 27.67 17.53 -3.60
CA ALA A 206 28.67 17.99 -4.58
C ALA A 206 29.88 17.06 -4.60
N GLU A 207 30.37 16.60 -3.45
CA GLU A 207 31.49 15.67 -3.36
C GLU A 207 31.14 14.28 -3.92
N ALA A 208 29.96 13.73 -3.59
CA ALA A 208 29.47 12.48 -4.12
C ALA A 208 29.30 12.53 -5.63
N THR A 209 28.76 13.64 -6.14
CA THR A 209 28.62 13.88 -7.60
C THR A 209 29.96 13.90 -8.30
N ALA A 210 30.96 14.60 -7.75
CA ALA A 210 32.30 14.67 -8.29
C ALA A 210 32.99 13.28 -8.25
N PHE A 211 32.83 12.54 -7.17
CA PHE A 211 33.36 11.18 -7.04
C PHE A 211 32.78 10.24 -8.11
N VAL A 212 31.47 10.23 -8.26
CA VAL A 212 30.79 9.38 -9.26
C VAL A 212 31.19 9.77 -10.69
N ALA A 213 31.33 11.06 -10.97
CA ALA A 213 31.81 11.54 -12.28
C ALA A 213 33.23 11.07 -12.59
N ALA A 214 34.11 11.02 -11.59
CA ALA A 214 35.53 10.63 -11.78
C ALA A 214 35.71 9.10 -11.82
N HIS A 215 34.94 8.31 -11.10
CA HIS A 215 35.19 6.90 -10.87
C HIS A 215 34.06 5.97 -11.33
N GLY A 216 32.91 6.53 -11.70
CA GLY A 216 31.69 5.81 -12.08
C GLY A 216 30.86 5.37 -10.86
N PRO A 217 29.54 5.11 -11.06
CA PRO A 217 28.63 4.78 -9.96
C PRO A 217 28.97 3.44 -9.26
N ALA A 218 29.61 2.51 -9.98
CA ALA A 218 29.98 1.21 -9.41
C ALA A 218 31.12 1.31 -8.35
N ALA A 219 31.87 2.41 -8.32
CA ALA A 219 32.91 2.66 -7.33
C ALA A 219 32.35 3.27 -6.03
N ALA A 220 31.10 3.74 -6.04
CA ALA A 220 30.47 4.29 -4.84
C ALA A 220 30.14 3.17 -3.84
N PRO A 221 30.40 3.37 -2.53
CA PRO A 221 30.01 2.40 -1.51
C PRO A 221 28.49 2.33 -1.42
N VAL A 222 27.96 1.12 -1.15
CA VAL A 222 26.54 0.92 -0.85
C VAL A 222 26.34 1.16 0.63
N PHE A 223 25.41 2.05 0.95
CA PHE A 223 24.94 2.25 2.31
C PHE A 223 23.77 1.30 2.60
N LEU A 224 23.92 0.46 3.63
CA LEU A 224 22.94 -0.56 4.04
C LEU A 224 22.39 -0.26 5.43
#